data_37d4882936bd3f1aea0b80731e523f63
#
_entry.id   37d4882936bd3f1aea0b80731e523f63
#
_cell.length_a   1.000
_cell.length_b   1.000
_cell.length_c   1.000
_cell.angle_alpha   90.00
_cell.angle_beta   90.00
_cell.angle_gamma   90.00
#
_symmetry.space_group_name_H-M   'P 1'
#
loop_
_entity.id
_entity.type
_entity.pdbx_description
1 polymer ?
#
loop_
_entity_poly.entity_id
_entity_poly.type
_entity_poly.pdbx_seq_one_letter_code
_entity_poly.pdbx_strand_id
1 'polypeptide(L)'
;INIIEYSNYYCKIDCDVLRNGYNTFKDWINEVCELSIDNYVSLPSLANEYMTKNGVYDEVYMLSGNVREFIQLCMVGGRTMVSKNVKNVVNCDVDDFDAVSLYPSAMERLQGYLIGKPKIINNLNYDWLKNQDGYFVEIIIKEVNKNYNFPLMSYKNEDGIRNFTNDMKGRIVYVDKNQLEDLIEFQHIKFEIIRGYYYDEGRNEKLKEVIS
;
A
#
# COMPACT_ATOMS: atom_id res chain seq x y z
N ILE A 1 -9.38 44.78 24.46
CA ILE A 1 -9.67 44.18 23.11
C ILE A 1 -10.99 43.44 23.25
N ASN A 2 -11.99 43.82 22.46
CA ASN A 2 -13.22 43.07 22.40
C ASN A 2 -12.98 41.73 21.67
N ILE A 3 -13.16 40.62 22.37
CA ILE A 3 -12.88 39.29 21.87
C ILE A 3 -13.72 38.93 20.63
N ILE A 4 -14.94 39.49 20.52
CA ILE A 4 -15.81 39.26 19.36
C ILE A 4 -15.25 39.99 18.13
N GLU A 5 -14.82 41.23 18.29
CA GLU A 5 -14.23 42.01 17.19
C GLU A 5 -12.92 41.35 16.72
N TYR A 6 -12.09 40.91 17.66
CA TYR A 6 -10.87 40.19 17.33
C TYR A 6 -11.15 38.88 16.58
N SER A 7 -12.08 38.08 17.06
CA SER A 7 -12.49 36.82 16.43
C SER A 7 -13.02 37.04 15.00
N ASN A 8 -13.87 38.08 14.82
CA ASN A 8 -14.40 38.42 13.50
C ASN A 8 -13.29 38.87 12.53
N TYR A 9 -12.35 39.68 13.01
CA TYR A 9 -11.21 40.14 12.23
C TYR A 9 -10.29 38.96 11.83
N TYR A 10 -9.96 38.09 12.79
CA TYR A 10 -9.16 36.90 12.56
C TYR A 10 -9.82 35.95 11.53
N CYS A 11 -11.10 35.64 11.72
CA CYS A 11 -11.85 34.80 10.80
C CYS A 11 -11.88 35.35 9.37
N LYS A 12 -11.99 36.69 9.22
CA LYS A 12 -11.94 37.33 7.90
C LYS A 12 -10.56 37.14 7.23
N ILE A 13 -9.48 37.31 7.99
CA ILE A 13 -8.11 37.10 7.46
C ILE A 13 -7.94 35.64 7.05
N ASP A 14 -8.37 34.68 7.87
CA ASP A 14 -8.28 33.25 7.55
C ASP A 14 -9.03 32.91 6.26
N CYS A 15 -10.23 33.46 6.08
CA CYS A 15 -11.00 33.29 4.85
C CYS A 15 -10.28 33.88 3.61
N ASP A 16 -9.67 35.04 3.75
CA ASP A 16 -8.93 35.69 2.65
C ASP A 16 -7.66 34.92 2.31
N VAL A 17 -6.91 34.44 3.30
CA VAL A 17 -5.72 33.60 3.10
C VAL A 17 -6.11 32.29 2.44
N LEU A 18 -7.17 31.62 2.93
CA LEU A 18 -7.65 30.38 2.36
C LEU A 18 -8.09 30.56 0.90
N ARG A 19 -8.83 31.65 0.61
CA ARG A 19 -9.26 31.96 -0.76
C ARG A 19 -8.06 32.15 -1.71
N ASN A 20 -7.08 32.91 -1.28
CA ASN A 20 -5.89 33.17 -2.09
C ASN A 20 -5.09 31.86 -2.31
N GLY A 21 -4.89 31.07 -1.26
CA GLY A 21 -4.25 29.77 -1.35
C GLY A 21 -4.99 28.80 -2.29
N TYR A 22 -6.34 28.75 -2.16
CA TYR A 22 -7.17 27.93 -3.04
C TYR A 22 -7.04 28.35 -4.51
N ASN A 23 -7.11 29.65 -4.82
CA ASN A 23 -6.98 30.12 -6.19
C ASN A 23 -5.61 29.80 -6.77
N THR A 24 -4.53 30.04 -6.03
CA THR A 24 -3.17 29.67 -6.45
C THR A 24 -3.06 28.17 -6.72
N PHE A 25 -3.58 27.36 -5.82
CA PHE A 25 -3.58 25.90 -5.99
C PHE A 25 -4.42 25.45 -7.20
N LYS A 26 -5.58 26.08 -7.41
CA LYS A 26 -6.42 25.84 -8.59
C LYS A 26 -5.69 26.11 -9.89
N ASP A 27 -4.96 27.24 -9.96
CA ASP A 27 -4.20 27.62 -11.14
C ASP A 27 -3.08 26.60 -11.40
N TRP A 28 -2.34 26.18 -10.37
CA TRP A 28 -1.30 25.15 -10.50
C TRP A 28 -1.84 23.81 -10.98
N ILE A 29 -2.95 23.34 -10.40
CA ILE A 29 -3.54 22.07 -10.83
C ILE A 29 -4.05 22.15 -12.27
N ASN A 30 -4.64 23.29 -12.65
CA ASN A 30 -5.07 23.48 -14.03
C ASN A 30 -3.89 23.48 -15.01
N GLU A 31 -2.78 24.12 -14.64
CA GLU A 31 -1.56 24.19 -15.45
C GLU A 31 -0.89 22.82 -15.60
N VAL A 32 -0.74 22.07 -14.49
CA VAL A 32 0.01 20.81 -14.46
C VAL A 32 -0.84 19.61 -14.91
N CYS A 33 -2.09 19.54 -14.43
CA CYS A 33 -2.96 18.37 -14.66
C CYS A 33 -3.97 18.59 -15.80
N GLU A 34 -4.17 19.85 -16.25
CA GLU A 34 -5.25 20.25 -17.15
C GLU A 34 -6.64 19.82 -16.62
N LEU A 35 -6.82 19.89 -15.31
CA LEU A 35 -8.05 19.57 -14.59
C LEU A 35 -8.49 20.74 -13.73
N SER A 36 -9.80 20.96 -13.62
CA SER A 36 -10.36 21.96 -12.71
C SER A 36 -10.71 21.31 -11.37
N ILE A 37 -10.10 21.78 -10.28
CA ILE A 37 -10.36 21.28 -8.94
C ILE A 37 -11.81 21.48 -8.50
N ASP A 38 -12.53 22.42 -9.08
CA ASP A 38 -13.94 22.72 -8.78
C ASP A 38 -14.88 21.52 -9.08
N ASN A 39 -14.42 20.58 -9.93
CA ASN A 39 -15.20 19.40 -10.32
C ASN A 39 -15.04 18.24 -9.35
N TYR A 40 -14.17 18.36 -8.33
CA TYR A 40 -13.81 17.24 -7.46
C TYR A 40 -14.04 17.61 -5.98
N VAL A 41 -14.61 16.67 -5.24
CA VAL A 41 -14.93 16.87 -3.80
C VAL A 41 -13.66 16.74 -2.94
N SER A 42 -12.62 16.06 -3.43
CA SER A 42 -11.41 15.80 -2.66
C SER A 42 -10.17 15.65 -3.56
N LEU A 43 -8.99 15.88 -3.00
CA LEU A 43 -7.72 15.64 -3.72
C LEU A 43 -7.56 14.18 -4.18
N PRO A 44 -7.93 13.14 -3.41
CA PRO A 44 -7.91 11.76 -3.91
C PRO A 44 -8.78 11.54 -5.14
N SER A 45 -9.95 12.19 -5.26
CA SER A 45 -10.78 12.06 -6.46
C SER A 45 -10.17 12.76 -7.67
N LEU A 46 -9.54 13.91 -7.47
CA LEU A 46 -8.76 14.61 -8.49
C LEU A 46 -7.57 13.77 -8.97
N ALA A 47 -6.79 13.21 -8.04
CA ALA A 47 -5.66 12.36 -8.35
C ALA A 47 -6.09 11.09 -9.12
N ASN A 48 -7.21 10.47 -8.73
CA ASN A 48 -7.76 9.33 -9.44
C ASN A 48 -8.15 9.68 -10.89
N GLU A 49 -8.77 10.84 -11.11
CA GLU A 49 -9.09 11.31 -12.47
C GLU A 49 -7.84 11.58 -13.30
N TYR A 50 -6.82 12.20 -12.69
CA TYR A 50 -5.55 12.43 -13.35
C TYR A 50 -4.88 11.12 -13.78
N MET A 51 -4.86 10.11 -12.91
CA MET A 51 -4.37 8.78 -13.23
C MET A 51 -5.18 8.11 -14.35
N THR A 52 -6.52 8.26 -14.32
CA THR A 52 -7.41 7.73 -15.36
C THR A 52 -7.14 8.39 -16.71
N LYS A 53 -7.05 9.73 -16.74
CA LYS A 53 -6.75 10.51 -17.94
C LYS A 53 -5.42 10.10 -18.59
N ASN A 54 -4.43 9.75 -17.77
CA ASN A 54 -3.11 9.32 -18.22
C ASN A 54 -3.02 7.80 -18.48
N GLY A 55 -4.15 7.08 -18.46
CA GLY A 55 -4.22 5.67 -18.81
C GLY A 55 -3.55 4.71 -17.81
N VAL A 56 -3.33 5.15 -16.57
CA VAL A 56 -2.72 4.32 -15.51
C VAL A 56 -3.55 3.08 -15.21
N TYR A 57 -4.86 3.13 -15.46
CA TYR A 57 -5.79 2.03 -15.23
C TYR A 57 -6.21 1.29 -16.51
N ASP A 58 -5.55 1.57 -17.65
CA ASP A 58 -5.86 0.86 -18.89
C ASP A 58 -5.60 -0.63 -18.69
N GLU A 59 -6.61 -1.46 -19.07
CA GLU A 59 -6.60 -2.92 -18.89
C GLU A 59 -6.51 -3.43 -17.43
N VAL A 60 -6.61 -2.53 -16.45
CA VAL A 60 -6.72 -2.88 -15.03
C VAL A 60 -8.19 -3.06 -14.66
N TYR A 61 -8.58 -4.26 -14.27
CA TYR A 61 -9.98 -4.57 -13.99
C TYR A 61 -10.31 -4.42 -12.50
N MET A 62 -11.47 -3.81 -12.24
CA MET A 62 -12.00 -3.74 -10.88
C MET A 62 -12.43 -5.13 -10.41
N LEU A 63 -11.93 -5.54 -9.26
CA LEU A 63 -12.24 -6.84 -8.67
C LEU A 63 -13.54 -6.80 -7.87
N SER A 64 -14.30 -7.89 -7.90
CA SER A 64 -15.54 -8.06 -7.14
C SER A 64 -15.69 -9.49 -6.61
N GLY A 65 -16.64 -9.70 -5.69
CA GLY A 65 -16.97 -11.00 -5.11
C GLY A 65 -15.79 -11.71 -4.45
N ASN A 66 -15.77 -13.03 -4.50
CA ASN A 66 -14.79 -13.88 -3.81
C ASN A 66 -13.34 -13.59 -4.19
N VAL A 67 -13.08 -13.18 -5.43
CA VAL A 67 -11.72 -12.81 -5.88
C VAL A 67 -11.22 -11.59 -5.13
N ARG A 68 -12.06 -10.55 -5.03
CA ARG A 68 -11.73 -9.33 -4.28
C ARG A 68 -11.51 -9.65 -2.81
N GLU A 69 -12.39 -10.41 -2.21
CA GLU A 69 -12.28 -10.82 -0.78
C GLU A 69 -10.98 -11.58 -0.53
N PHE A 70 -10.64 -12.52 -1.40
CA PHE A 70 -9.40 -13.28 -1.28
C PHE A 70 -8.16 -12.39 -1.37
N ILE A 71 -8.09 -11.51 -2.38
CA ILE A 71 -6.95 -10.61 -2.57
C ILE A 71 -6.84 -9.61 -1.41
N GLN A 72 -7.96 -9.15 -0.84
CA GLN A 72 -7.95 -8.29 0.34
C GLN A 72 -7.32 -8.98 1.57
N LEU A 73 -7.40 -10.31 1.69
CA LEU A 73 -6.73 -11.03 2.78
C LEU A 73 -5.19 -10.99 2.66
N CYS A 74 -4.67 -10.88 1.43
CA CYS A 74 -3.23 -10.75 1.18
C CYS A 74 -2.70 -9.35 1.52
N MET A 75 -3.58 -8.33 1.67
CA MET A 75 -3.14 -6.96 1.91
C MET A 75 -2.72 -6.77 3.37
N VAL A 76 -1.49 -6.29 3.55
CA VAL A 76 -0.94 -5.91 4.86
C VAL A 76 -0.73 -4.41 4.84
N GLY A 77 -1.37 -3.69 5.77
CA GLY A 77 -1.20 -2.25 5.92
C GLY A 77 0.17 -1.85 6.46
N GLY A 78 0.38 -0.55 6.65
CA GLY A 78 1.60 0.00 7.23
C GLY A 78 1.93 -0.68 8.57
N ARG A 79 3.20 -1.04 8.73
CA ARG A 79 3.69 -1.72 9.92
C ARG A 79 4.12 -0.69 10.96
N THR A 80 3.50 -0.73 12.15
CA THR A 80 3.91 0.04 13.31
C THR A 80 4.31 -0.93 14.41
N MET A 81 5.54 -0.85 14.88
CA MET A 81 6.01 -1.70 15.98
C MET A 81 7.18 -1.10 16.72
N VAL A 82 7.38 -1.57 17.94
CA VAL A 82 8.52 -1.26 18.80
C VAL A 82 9.23 -2.56 19.16
N SER A 83 10.53 -2.52 19.39
CA SER A 83 11.32 -3.70 19.74
C SER A 83 10.89 -4.30 21.09
N LYS A 84 10.52 -3.44 22.04
CA LYS A 84 9.99 -3.82 23.36
C LYS A 84 8.85 -2.88 23.71
N ASN A 85 7.71 -3.43 24.09
CA ASN A 85 6.54 -2.64 24.49
C ASN A 85 6.68 -2.19 25.96
N VAL A 86 7.71 -1.41 26.24
CA VAL A 86 7.99 -0.83 27.56
C VAL A 86 8.37 0.64 27.42
N LYS A 87 7.98 1.44 28.40
CA LYS A 87 8.41 2.84 28.49
C LYS A 87 9.89 2.89 28.89
N ASN A 88 10.71 3.48 28.04
CA ASN A 88 12.13 3.72 28.34
C ASN A 88 12.38 5.22 28.52
N VAL A 89 13.29 5.56 29.43
CA VAL A 89 13.84 6.90 29.53
C VAL A 89 15.27 6.82 29.00
N VAL A 90 15.52 7.57 27.94
CA VAL A 90 16.83 7.61 27.28
C VAL A 90 17.55 8.89 27.73
N ASN A 91 18.78 8.77 28.24
CA ASN A 91 19.62 9.87 28.67
C ASN A 91 20.78 10.13 27.69
N CYS A 92 20.57 9.88 26.42
CA CYS A 92 21.51 10.16 25.34
C CYS A 92 20.77 10.85 24.18
N ASP A 93 21.53 11.37 23.23
CA ASP A 93 20.99 11.95 22.02
C ASP A 93 20.22 10.86 21.27
N VAL A 94 19.05 11.25 20.70
CA VAL A 94 18.18 10.38 19.94
C VAL A 94 17.99 11.02 18.58
N ASP A 95 18.28 10.27 17.52
CA ASP A 95 18.05 10.68 16.15
C ASP A 95 16.72 10.08 15.65
N ASP A 96 15.98 10.88 14.90
CA ASP A 96 14.77 10.46 14.18
C ASP A 96 15.08 10.45 12.68
N PHE A 97 14.69 9.37 12.00
CA PHE A 97 14.92 9.20 10.58
C PHE A 97 13.58 8.99 9.86
N ASP A 98 13.34 9.79 8.83
CA ASP A 98 12.19 9.66 7.97
C ASP A 98 12.63 9.44 6.51
N ALA A 99 11.90 8.60 5.80
CA ALA A 99 12.12 8.39 4.38
C ALA A 99 11.29 9.38 3.56
N VAL A 100 11.95 10.25 2.82
CA VAL A 100 11.30 11.26 1.97
C VAL A 100 10.35 10.58 0.98
N SER A 101 9.07 10.97 1.04
CA SER A 101 8.04 10.49 0.10
C SER A 101 8.05 8.96 -0.07
N LEU A 102 8.09 8.20 1.02
CA LEU A 102 8.27 6.74 1.00
C LEU A 102 7.27 6.03 0.07
N TYR A 103 5.98 6.36 0.15
CA TYR A 103 4.97 5.73 -0.72
C TYR A 103 5.14 6.09 -2.20
N PRO A 104 5.26 7.36 -2.60
CA PRO A 104 5.57 7.72 -3.98
C PRO A 104 6.86 7.05 -4.50
N SER A 105 7.93 7.05 -3.73
CA SER A 105 9.19 6.37 -4.09
C SER A 105 9.02 4.85 -4.27
N ALA A 106 8.19 4.22 -3.44
CA ALA A 106 7.87 2.80 -3.59
C ALA A 106 7.02 2.55 -4.85
N MET A 107 6.03 3.42 -5.12
CA MET A 107 5.18 3.33 -6.33
C MET A 107 5.99 3.50 -7.60
N GLU A 108 6.97 4.40 -7.63
CA GLU A 108 7.88 4.59 -8.77
C GLU A 108 8.71 3.32 -9.07
N ARG A 109 9.11 2.59 -8.00
CA ARG A 109 9.87 1.34 -8.13
C ARG A 109 9.03 0.13 -8.49
N LEU A 110 7.71 0.19 -8.30
CA LEU A 110 6.80 -0.86 -8.72
C LEU A 110 6.78 -0.95 -10.25
N GLN A 111 6.63 -2.18 -10.75
CA GLN A 111 6.50 -2.44 -12.19
C GLN A 111 5.09 -2.11 -12.74
N GLY A 112 4.34 -1.23 -12.07
CA GLY A 112 3.00 -0.85 -12.43
C GLY A 112 1.91 -1.83 -11.97
N TYR A 113 0.68 -1.59 -12.43
CA TYR A 113 -0.47 -2.42 -12.08
C TYR A 113 -0.54 -3.69 -12.93
N LEU A 114 -0.99 -4.80 -12.33
CA LEU A 114 -1.30 -6.03 -13.04
C LEU A 114 -2.50 -5.80 -13.97
N ILE A 115 -2.36 -6.15 -15.24
CA ILE A 115 -3.42 -6.07 -16.24
C ILE A 115 -4.10 -7.41 -16.44
N GLY A 116 -5.26 -7.38 -17.09
CA GLY A 116 -6.05 -8.58 -17.34
C GLY A 116 -6.86 -9.05 -16.13
N LYS A 117 -7.39 -10.26 -16.26
CA LYS A 117 -8.24 -10.85 -15.22
C LYS A 117 -7.47 -11.89 -14.40
N PRO A 118 -7.67 -11.93 -13.08
CA PRO A 118 -7.07 -12.97 -12.25
C PRO A 118 -7.57 -14.36 -12.63
N LYS A 119 -6.63 -15.29 -12.79
CA LYS A 119 -6.87 -16.69 -13.14
C LYS A 119 -6.67 -17.57 -11.90
N ILE A 120 -7.47 -18.62 -11.76
CA ILE A 120 -7.34 -19.57 -10.65
C ILE A 120 -6.05 -20.38 -10.84
N ILE A 121 -5.27 -20.55 -9.78
CA ILE A 121 -4.07 -21.39 -9.77
C ILE A 121 -4.50 -22.85 -9.77
N ASN A 122 -4.20 -23.58 -10.84
CA ASN A 122 -4.38 -25.03 -10.93
C ASN A 122 -3.05 -25.79 -10.74
N ASN A 123 -1.93 -25.13 -11.00
CA ASN A 123 -0.60 -25.70 -10.78
C ASN A 123 0.00 -25.11 -9.51
N LEU A 124 0.01 -25.89 -8.43
CA LEU A 124 0.50 -25.46 -7.11
C LEU A 124 2.03 -25.51 -6.97
N ASN A 125 2.77 -25.69 -8.08
CA ASN A 125 4.23 -25.67 -8.08
C ASN A 125 4.74 -24.22 -8.04
N TYR A 126 5.55 -23.90 -7.03
CA TYR A 126 6.14 -22.59 -6.87
C TYR A 126 7.08 -22.20 -8.02
N ASP A 127 7.84 -23.14 -8.59
CA ASP A 127 8.75 -22.86 -9.71
C ASP A 127 8.02 -22.41 -10.98
N TRP A 128 6.78 -22.85 -11.16
CA TRP A 128 5.90 -22.32 -12.21
C TRP A 128 5.34 -20.97 -11.81
N LEU A 129 4.86 -20.83 -10.57
CA LEU A 129 4.16 -19.63 -10.09
C LEU A 129 5.06 -18.39 -10.04
N LYS A 130 6.33 -18.54 -9.63
CA LYS A 130 7.29 -17.42 -9.55
C LYS A 130 7.53 -16.69 -10.87
N ASN A 131 7.25 -17.35 -12.00
CA ASN A 131 7.42 -16.78 -13.34
C ASN A 131 6.18 -16.01 -13.84
N GLN A 132 5.09 -15.96 -13.04
CA GLN A 132 3.91 -15.17 -13.37
C GLN A 132 4.11 -13.70 -13.02
N ASP A 133 3.42 -12.80 -13.71
CA ASP A 133 3.53 -11.34 -13.49
C ASP A 133 3.14 -10.95 -12.07
N GLY A 134 2.10 -11.59 -11.53
CA GLY A 134 1.66 -11.41 -10.17
C GLY A 134 0.84 -12.59 -9.68
N TYR A 135 0.83 -12.81 -8.38
CA TYR A 135 -0.03 -13.81 -7.76
C TYR A 135 -0.40 -13.44 -6.32
N PHE A 136 -1.50 -14.03 -5.90
CA PHE A 136 -2.04 -13.92 -4.54
C PHE A 136 -2.38 -15.34 -4.09
N VAL A 137 -1.77 -15.78 -3.00
CA VAL A 137 -1.86 -17.18 -2.58
C VAL A 137 -2.15 -17.32 -1.10
N GLU A 138 -2.90 -18.38 -0.81
CA GLU A 138 -3.06 -18.96 0.52
C GLU A 138 -2.02 -20.08 0.67
N ILE A 139 -1.16 -19.97 1.66
CA ILE A 139 -0.07 -20.91 1.92
C ILE A 139 -0.13 -21.40 3.36
N ILE A 140 0.36 -22.62 3.58
CA ILE A 140 0.65 -23.12 4.92
C ILE A 140 2.16 -23.11 5.16
N ILE A 141 2.60 -22.45 6.23
CA ILE A 141 3.99 -22.39 6.63
C ILE A 141 4.39 -23.72 7.28
N LYS A 142 5.37 -24.43 6.74
CA LYS A 142 5.89 -25.69 7.28
C LYS A 142 7.05 -25.47 8.23
N GLU A 143 7.95 -24.57 7.87
CA GLU A 143 9.14 -24.22 8.66
C GLU A 143 9.51 -22.76 8.47
N VAL A 144 10.09 -22.16 9.51
CA VAL A 144 10.75 -20.85 9.47
C VAL A 144 12.19 -21.07 9.91
N ASN A 145 13.14 -20.88 9.01
CA ASN A 145 14.56 -21.23 9.25
C ASN A 145 15.38 -20.04 9.74
N LYS A 146 14.87 -18.82 9.60
CA LYS A 146 15.56 -17.62 10.07
C LYS A 146 14.59 -16.68 10.79
N ASN A 147 14.92 -16.36 12.03
CA ASN A 147 14.17 -15.43 12.86
C ASN A 147 14.73 -14.02 12.74
N TYR A 148 13.85 -13.02 12.79
CA TYR A 148 14.18 -11.61 12.84
C TYR A 148 13.64 -10.97 14.12
N ASN A 149 14.35 -9.96 14.64
CA ASN A 149 13.86 -9.14 15.75
C ASN A 149 12.56 -8.42 15.37
N PHE A 150 12.42 -8.09 14.09
CA PHE A 150 11.20 -7.54 13.47
C PHE A 150 10.68 -8.55 12.43
N PRO A 151 9.88 -9.55 12.85
CA PRO A 151 9.37 -10.59 11.95
C PRO A 151 8.61 -10.01 10.76
N LEU A 152 8.80 -10.56 9.57
CA LEU A 152 8.07 -10.14 8.36
C LEU A 152 6.67 -10.73 8.31
N MET A 153 6.50 -11.93 8.86
CA MET A 153 5.22 -12.66 8.88
C MET A 153 4.27 -12.11 9.93
N SER A 154 2.99 -12.15 9.59
CA SER A 154 1.93 -11.76 10.51
C SER A 154 0.67 -12.56 10.30
N TYR A 155 -0.17 -12.64 11.33
CA TYR A 155 -1.52 -13.18 11.26
C TYR A 155 -2.49 -12.26 12.00
N LYS A 156 -3.77 -12.34 11.69
CA LYS A 156 -4.82 -11.70 12.47
C LYS A 156 -5.30 -12.68 13.54
N ASN A 157 -5.38 -12.22 14.78
CA ASN A 157 -6.00 -12.97 15.86
C ASN A 157 -7.54 -12.92 15.76
N GLU A 158 -8.24 -13.56 16.71
CA GLU A 158 -9.70 -13.59 16.78
C GLU A 158 -10.33 -12.19 16.91
N ASP A 159 -9.64 -11.26 17.54
CA ASP A 159 -10.06 -9.86 17.69
C ASP A 159 -9.77 -9.00 16.43
N GLY A 160 -9.22 -9.59 15.36
CA GLY A 160 -8.83 -8.90 14.13
C GLY A 160 -7.51 -8.11 14.23
N ILE A 161 -6.81 -8.20 15.38
CA ILE A 161 -5.53 -7.51 15.58
C ILE A 161 -4.45 -8.29 14.85
N ARG A 162 -3.61 -7.57 14.10
CA ARG A 162 -2.48 -8.16 13.39
C ARG A 162 -1.26 -8.30 14.30
N ASN A 163 -0.78 -9.53 14.44
CA ASN A 163 0.40 -9.87 15.23
C ASN A 163 1.54 -10.28 14.32
N PHE A 164 2.71 -9.65 14.47
CA PHE A 164 3.94 -10.02 13.78
C PHE A 164 4.75 -10.98 14.65
N THR A 165 5.13 -12.14 14.11
CA THR A 165 5.84 -13.18 14.87
C THR A 165 6.67 -14.07 13.95
N ASN A 166 7.73 -14.65 14.50
CA ASN A 166 8.48 -15.74 13.85
C ASN A 166 7.81 -17.11 14.04
N ASP A 167 6.92 -17.23 15.02
CA ASP A 167 6.21 -18.49 15.31
C ASP A 167 5.00 -18.65 14.38
N MET A 168 5.29 -19.06 13.15
CA MET A 168 4.29 -19.22 12.10
C MET A 168 4.13 -20.67 11.60
N LYS A 169 4.89 -21.62 12.16
CA LYS A 169 4.81 -23.01 11.74
C LYS A 169 3.39 -23.57 11.90
N GLY A 170 2.88 -24.18 10.85
CA GLY A 170 1.52 -24.77 10.79
C GLY A 170 0.41 -23.74 10.56
N ARG A 171 0.71 -22.44 10.51
CA ARG A 171 -0.29 -21.39 10.25
C ARG A 171 -0.55 -21.24 8.76
N ILE A 172 -1.79 -20.92 8.44
CA ILE A 172 -2.22 -20.51 7.10
C ILE A 172 -2.12 -19.00 7.01
N VAL A 173 -1.51 -18.50 5.95
CA VAL A 173 -1.36 -17.08 5.66
C VAL A 173 -1.70 -16.79 4.21
N TYR A 174 -2.14 -15.55 3.98
CA TYR A 174 -2.44 -15.01 2.65
C TYR A 174 -1.34 -14.02 2.30
N VAL A 175 -0.69 -14.20 1.16
CA VAL A 175 0.44 -13.39 0.73
C VAL A 175 0.35 -13.08 -0.76
N ASP A 176 0.87 -11.93 -1.15
CA ASP A 176 1.13 -11.60 -2.55
C ASP A 176 2.53 -12.07 -2.98
N LYS A 177 2.84 -11.85 -4.26
CA LYS A 177 4.13 -12.22 -4.86
C LYS A 177 5.31 -11.64 -4.07
N ASN A 178 5.30 -10.34 -3.81
CA ASN A 178 6.43 -9.66 -3.17
C ASN A 178 6.62 -10.15 -1.73
N GLN A 179 5.53 -10.28 -0.98
CA GLN A 179 5.59 -10.81 0.39
C GLN A 179 6.14 -12.23 0.44
N LEU A 180 5.70 -13.11 -0.48
CA LEU A 180 6.18 -14.49 -0.50
C LEU A 180 7.67 -14.57 -0.86
N GLU A 181 8.10 -13.78 -1.83
CA GLU A 181 9.51 -13.70 -2.23
C GLU A 181 10.38 -13.18 -1.07
N ASP A 182 9.96 -12.13 -0.37
CA ASP A 182 10.62 -11.62 0.83
C ASP A 182 10.70 -12.67 1.95
N LEU A 183 9.64 -13.44 2.19
CA LEU A 183 9.63 -14.48 3.20
C LEU A 183 10.60 -15.63 2.86
N ILE A 184 10.70 -15.97 1.58
CA ILE A 184 11.65 -16.98 1.09
C ILE A 184 13.08 -16.45 1.23
N GLU A 185 13.35 -15.23 0.77
CA GLU A 185 14.69 -14.64 0.76
C GLU A 185 15.20 -14.35 2.17
N PHE A 186 14.39 -13.71 3.01
CA PHE A 186 14.84 -13.21 4.30
C PHE A 186 14.60 -14.17 5.47
N GLN A 187 13.50 -14.92 5.47
CA GLN A 187 13.16 -15.83 6.57
C GLN A 187 13.35 -17.30 6.22
N HIS A 188 13.74 -17.62 4.96
CA HIS A 188 14.02 -18.97 4.48
C HIS A 188 12.89 -19.96 4.86
N ILE A 189 11.65 -19.56 4.57
CA ILE A 189 10.48 -20.38 4.89
C ILE A 189 10.39 -21.60 3.98
N LYS A 190 9.82 -22.70 4.53
CA LYS A 190 9.23 -23.79 3.74
C LYS A 190 7.73 -23.70 3.82
N PHE A 191 7.05 -23.88 2.73
CA PHE A 191 5.62 -23.70 2.62
C PHE A 191 5.00 -24.64 1.58
N GLU A 192 3.68 -24.76 1.63
CA GLU A 192 2.87 -25.39 0.59
C GLU A 192 1.79 -24.40 0.16
N ILE A 193 1.53 -24.31 -1.14
CA ILE A 193 0.46 -23.50 -1.71
C ILE A 193 -0.84 -24.29 -1.61
N ILE A 194 -1.88 -23.68 -1.07
CA ILE A 194 -3.21 -24.29 -0.93
C ILE A 194 -4.07 -23.91 -2.15
N ARG A 195 -4.15 -22.63 -2.45
CA ARG A 195 -4.93 -22.06 -3.56
C ARG A 195 -4.55 -20.60 -3.81
N GLY A 196 -5.04 -20.04 -4.89
CA GLY A 196 -4.85 -18.62 -5.14
C GLY A 196 -5.22 -18.20 -6.55
N TYR A 197 -4.79 -17.00 -6.89
CA TYR A 197 -5.00 -16.39 -8.19
C TYR A 197 -3.68 -15.87 -8.72
N TYR A 198 -3.51 -15.87 -10.05
CA TYR A 198 -2.34 -15.34 -10.74
C TYR A 198 -2.74 -14.46 -11.93
N TYR A 199 -1.78 -13.67 -12.38
CA TYR A 199 -1.85 -12.80 -13.54
C TYR A 199 -0.68 -13.12 -14.46
N ASP A 200 -0.91 -13.14 -15.78
CA ASP A 200 0.06 -13.49 -16.82
C ASP A 200 -0.10 -12.65 -18.11
N GLU A 201 -0.77 -11.51 -18.00
CA GLU A 201 -1.04 -10.62 -19.14
C GLU A 201 -0.14 -9.36 -19.12
N GLY A 202 0.83 -9.32 -18.19
CA GLY A 202 1.77 -8.22 -18.05
C GLY A 202 1.35 -7.16 -17.03
N ARG A 203 1.94 -5.97 -17.16
CA ARG A 203 1.72 -4.85 -16.27
C ARG A 203 1.56 -3.55 -17.05
N ASN A 204 0.75 -2.63 -16.53
CA ASN A 204 0.65 -1.26 -17.01
C ASN A 204 1.65 -0.39 -16.24
N GLU A 205 2.72 0.06 -16.90
CA GLU A 205 3.82 0.79 -16.28
C GLU A 205 3.60 2.31 -16.22
N LYS A 206 2.47 2.83 -16.75
CA LYS A 206 2.18 4.27 -16.80
C LYS A 206 2.13 4.95 -15.44
N LEU A 207 1.89 4.19 -14.36
CA LEU A 207 1.98 4.72 -13.00
C LEU A 207 3.34 5.37 -12.71
N LYS A 208 4.42 4.75 -13.17
CA LYS A 208 5.78 5.26 -13.00
C LYS A 208 5.97 6.60 -13.70
N GLU A 209 5.47 6.72 -14.93
CA GLU A 209 5.56 7.96 -15.72
C GLU A 209 4.78 9.12 -15.10
N VAL A 210 3.68 8.81 -14.41
CA VAL A 210 2.81 9.82 -13.78
C VAL A 210 3.37 10.31 -12.43
N ILE A 211 4.14 9.47 -11.72
CA ILE A 211 4.66 9.78 -10.38
C ILE A 211 6.07 10.40 -10.44
N SER A 212 6.88 10.06 -11.45
CA SER A 212 8.21 10.62 -11.67
C SER A 212 8.15 12.06 -12.20
#